data_71abb58651c1c83fa47b8792fb55ea7e
#
_entry.id   71abb58651c1c83fa47b8792fb55ea7e
#
_cell.length_a   1.000
_cell.length_b   1.000
_cell.length_c   1.000
_cell.angle_alpha   90.00
_cell.angle_beta   90.00
_cell.angle_gamma   90.00
#
_symmetry.space_group_name_H-M   'P 1'
#
loop_
_entity.id
_entity.type
_entity.pdbx_description
1 polymer ?
#
loop_
_entity_poly.entity_id
_entity_poly.type
_entity_poly.pdbx_seq_one_letter_code
_entity_poly.pdbx_strand_id
1 'polypeptide(L)'
;MHKVYLPKGEWSKEKATAGGYYIRVLPVEKTDESGNVIVVSVEDKIDHKPAKNDFSDLEARWLSGNKRWKKREVEDYAKSGAVKVFAINGVSGWLDSEARVSIRRAVADKAAKGRESVTVYLSEVGFTMTPAKAEEILAAVEVYASDCFDITENHKAAVDALDNVDAVEAYDYANGYPQPLQFEL
;
A
#
# COMPACT_ATOMS: atom_id res chain seq x y z
N MET A 1 5.90 -12.21 17.83
CA MET A 1 5.07 -13.17 17.06
C MET A 1 5.72 -13.43 15.70
N HIS A 2 5.71 -14.68 15.24
CA HIS A 2 6.20 -15.09 13.92
C HIS A 2 5.47 -16.37 13.47
N LYS A 3 5.50 -16.68 12.17
CA LYS A 3 4.96 -17.93 11.65
C LYS A 3 5.93 -19.09 11.90
N VAL A 4 5.39 -20.25 12.30
CA VAL A 4 6.12 -21.50 12.41
C VAL A 4 5.49 -22.55 11.52
N TYR A 5 6.33 -23.43 11.00
CA TYR A 5 5.99 -24.52 10.09
C TYR A 5 6.46 -25.82 10.73
N LEU A 6 5.54 -26.66 11.20
CA LEU A 6 5.85 -27.87 11.94
C LEU A 6 5.17 -29.10 11.32
N PRO A 7 5.84 -30.25 11.29
CA PRO A 7 5.15 -31.49 10.96
C PRO A 7 3.91 -31.67 11.85
N LYS A 8 2.81 -32.16 11.27
CA LYS A 8 1.54 -32.31 11.99
C LYS A 8 1.69 -33.07 13.30
N GLY A 9 2.55 -34.10 13.33
CA GLY A 9 2.83 -34.92 14.54
C GLY A 9 3.66 -34.21 15.62
N GLU A 10 4.33 -33.10 15.27
CA GLU A 10 5.15 -32.31 16.20
C GLU A 10 4.44 -31.04 16.67
N TRP A 11 3.29 -30.71 16.05
CA TRP A 11 2.56 -29.51 16.41
C TRP A 11 1.81 -29.69 17.73
N SER A 12 1.90 -28.69 18.59
CA SER A 12 1.10 -28.54 19.81
C SER A 12 0.76 -27.08 20.03
N LYS A 13 -0.41 -26.81 20.62
CA LYS A 13 -0.87 -25.45 20.93
C LYS A 13 0.07 -24.73 21.91
N GLU A 14 0.66 -25.48 22.83
CA GLU A 14 1.57 -24.99 23.85
C GLU A 14 2.85 -25.84 23.87
N LYS A 15 3.99 -25.20 24.09
CA LYS A 15 5.27 -25.86 24.31
C LYS A 15 6.02 -25.19 25.45
N ALA A 16 6.24 -25.91 26.54
CA ALA A 16 7.08 -25.45 27.63
C ALA A 16 8.56 -25.39 27.21
N THR A 17 9.26 -24.37 27.68
CA THR A 17 10.73 -24.21 27.50
C THR A 17 11.39 -23.82 28.80
N ALA A 18 12.71 -23.83 28.86
CA ALA A 18 13.47 -23.43 30.05
C ALA A 18 13.26 -21.98 30.49
N GLY A 19 12.70 -21.11 29.61
CA GLY A 19 12.50 -19.69 29.87
C GLY A 19 11.08 -19.21 29.57
N GLY A 20 10.05 -20.04 29.76
CA GLY A 20 8.65 -19.69 29.52
C GLY A 20 7.92 -20.70 28.66
N TYR A 21 6.91 -20.25 27.93
CA TYR A 21 6.07 -21.05 27.05
C TYR A 21 6.03 -20.46 25.65
N TYR A 22 6.01 -21.31 24.63
CA TYR A 22 5.57 -20.94 23.31
C TYR A 22 4.07 -21.27 23.18
N ILE A 23 3.31 -20.31 22.70
CA ILE A 23 1.90 -20.46 22.40
C ILE A 23 1.71 -20.31 20.88
N ARG A 24 0.93 -21.23 20.30
CA ARG A 24 0.64 -21.25 18.86
C ARG A 24 -0.85 -21.06 18.64
N VAL A 25 -1.17 -20.11 17.79
CA VAL A 25 -2.55 -19.76 17.43
C VAL A 25 -2.73 -19.82 15.91
N LEU A 26 -3.98 -19.83 15.46
CA LEU A 26 -4.36 -19.85 14.03
C LEU A 26 -3.69 -21.04 13.29
N PRO A 27 -3.86 -22.29 13.74
CA PRO A 27 -3.26 -23.42 13.04
C PRO A 27 -3.97 -23.68 11.70
N VAL A 28 -3.19 -23.80 10.62
CA VAL A 28 -3.68 -24.19 9.30
C VAL A 28 -2.87 -25.38 8.80
N GLU A 29 -3.53 -26.47 8.42
CA GLU A 29 -2.86 -27.61 7.78
C GLU A 29 -2.57 -27.27 6.32
N LYS A 30 -1.33 -27.51 5.89
CA LYS A 30 -0.87 -27.37 4.51
C LYS A 30 -0.05 -28.59 4.10
N THR A 31 0.06 -28.81 2.81
CA THR A 31 1.00 -29.82 2.27
C THR A 31 2.25 -29.08 1.80
N ASP A 32 3.41 -29.54 2.23
CA ASP A 32 4.69 -29.01 1.78
C ASP A 32 5.04 -29.50 0.35
N GLU A 33 6.13 -28.99 -0.20
CA GLU A 33 6.60 -29.35 -1.54
C GLU A 33 6.98 -30.85 -1.67
N SER A 34 7.21 -31.51 -0.57
CA SER A 34 7.53 -32.97 -0.50
C SER A 34 6.29 -33.82 -0.28
N GLY A 35 5.09 -33.25 -0.19
CA GLY A 35 3.83 -33.94 0.02
C GLY A 35 3.50 -34.26 1.49
N ASN A 36 4.28 -33.77 2.47
CA ASN A 36 4.01 -33.98 3.89
C ASN A 36 2.98 -32.98 4.42
N VAL A 37 2.15 -33.43 5.36
CA VAL A 37 1.22 -32.53 6.05
C VAL A 37 1.94 -31.79 7.16
N ILE A 38 1.99 -30.49 7.05
CA ILE A 38 2.54 -29.57 8.04
C ILE A 38 1.43 -28.70 8.63
N VAL A 39 1.63 -28.18 9.84
CA VAL A 39 0.77 -27.16 10.45
C VAL A 39 1.52 -25.84 10.46
N VAL A 40 0.97 -24.87 9.81
CA VAL A 40 1.42 -23.47 9.87
C VAL A 40 0.64 -22.76 10.96
N SER A 41 1.33 -22.11 11.88
CA SER A 41 0.69 -21.37 12.97
C SER A 41 1.52 -20.16 13.36
N VAL A 42 0.90 -19.22 14.07
CA VAL A 42 1.60 -18.07 14.65
C VAL A 42 2.08 -18.44 16.04
N GLU A 43 3.37 -18.28 16.29
CA GLU A 43 4.00 -18.56 17.58
C GLU A 43 4.38 -17.26 18.30
N ASP A 44 4.07 -17.19 19.59
CA ASP A 44 4.55 -16.14 20.48
C ASP A 44 5.13 -16.72 21.75
N LYS A 45 6.16 -16.08 22.30
CA LYS A 45 6.78 -16.48 23.57
C LYS A 45 6.15 -15.70 24.71
N ILE A 46 5.77 -16.42 25.77
CA ILE A 46 5.25 -15.85 27.00
C ILE A 46 6.05 -16.37 28.21
N ASP A 47 6.16 -15.55 29.24
CA ASP A 47 6.99 -15.86 30.41
C ASP A 47 6.33 -16.87 31.36
N HIS A 48 5.02 -16.99 31.32
CA HIS A 48 4.24 -17.87 32.19
C HIS A 48 3.08 -18.53 31.45
N LYS A 49 2.66 -19.69 31.92
CA LYS A 49 1.51 -20.39 31.34
C LYS A 49 0.23 -19.56 31.56
N PRO A 50 -0.56 -19.32 30.51
CA PRO A 50 -1.83 -18.62 30.65
C PRO A 50 -2.78 -19.38 31.59
N ALA A 51 -3.50 -18.64 32.44
CA ALA A 51 -4.47 -19.23 33.35
C ALA A 51 -5.70 -19.84 32.64
N LYS A 52 -5.95 -19.42 31.38
CA LYS A 52 -7.04 -19.89 30.50
C LYS A 52 -6.46 -20.22 29.13
N ASN A 53 -7.01 -21.25 28.48
CA ASN A 53 -6.68 -21.59 27.08
C ASN A 53 -7.40 -20.66 26.07
N ASP A 54 -7.51 -19.37 26.42
CA ASP A 54 -8.08 -18.33 25.56
C ASP A 54 -6.93 -17.48 25.02
N PHE A 55 -6.68 -17.58 23.72
CA PHE A 55 -5.63 -16.86 23.01
C PHE A 55 -6.21 -15.86 22.00
N SER A 56 -7.49 -15.53 22.13
CA SER A 56 -8.18 -14.58 21.24
C SER A 56 -7.46 -13.24 21.14
N ASP A 57 -6.89 -12.74 22.23
CA ASP A 57 -6.11 -11.50 22.24
C ASP A 57 -4.84 -11.60 21.37
N LEU A 58 -4.19 -12.77 21.33
CA LEU A 58 -3.00 -12.99 20.48
C LEU A 58 -3.40 -13.03 19.01
N GLU A 59 -4.50 -13.70 18.69
CA GLU A 59 -5.04 -13.78 17.34
C GLU A 59 -5.45 -12.39 16.83
N ALA A 60 -6.17 -11.62 17.65
CA ALA A 60 -6.58 -10.26 17.33
C ALA A 60 -5.39 -9.32 17.11
N ARG A 61 -4.35 -9.41 17.95
CA ARG A 61 -3.11 -8.61 17.79
C ARG A 61 -2.35 -9.00 16.53
N TRP A 62 -2.31 -10.29 16.19
CA TRP A 62 -1.66 -10.77 14.98
C TRP A 62 -2.39 -10.27 13.73
N LEU A 63 -3.71 -10.41 13.67
CA LEU A 63 -4.53 -9.88 12.58
C LEU A 63 -4.36 -8.35 12.44
N SER A 64 -4.46 -7.62 13.54
CA SER A 64 -4.28 -6.16 13.55
C SER A 64 -2.89 -5.75 13.06
N GLY A 65 -1.85 -6.48 13.45
CA GLY A 65 -0.47 -6.25 12.99
C GLY A 65 -0.32 -6.44 11.48
N ASN A 66 -0.89 -7.52 10.93
CA ASN A 66 -0.85 -7.80 9.49
C ASN A 66 -1.65 -6.76 8.69
N LYS A 67 -2.85 -6.36 9.15
CA LYS A 67 -3.62 -5.28 8.52
C LYS A 67 -2.81 -3.97 8.46
N ARG A 68 -2.18 -3.58 9.57
CA ARG A 68 -1.35 -2.37 9.59
C ARG A 68 -0.18 -2.45 8.64
N TRP A 69 0.47 -3.62 8.53
CA TRP A 69 1.55 -3.84 7.59
C TRP A 69 1.07 -3.76 6.15
N LYS A 70 -0.02 -4.47 5.82
CA LYS A 70 -0.62 -4.43 4.48
C LYS A 70 -1.05 -3.02 4.06
N LYS A 71 -1.62 -2.23 4.98
CA LYS A 71 -1.95 -0.82 4.69
C LYS A 71 -0.72 0.03 4.38
N ARG A 72 0.43 -0.25 4.98
CA ARG A 72 1.69 0.40 4.60
C ARG A 72 2.13 0.01 3.19
N GLU A 73 2.02 -1.28 2.83
CA GLU A 73 2.30 -1.72 1.45
C GLU A 73 1.40 -0.98 0.44
N VAL A 74 0.12 -0.82 0.74
CA VAL A 74 -0.82 -0.02 -0.07
C VAL A 74 -0.34 1.43 -0.22
N GLU A 75 0.04 2.08 0.89
CA GLU A 75 0.53 3.46 0.87
C GLU A 75 1.85 3.61 0.10
N ASP A 76 2.75 2.65 0.24
CA ASP A 76 4.04 2.67 -0.47
C ASP A 76 3.85 2.45 -1.98
N TYR A 77 2.95 1.55 -2.36
CA TYR A 77 2.55 1.37 -3.76
C TYR A 77 1.92 2.64 -4.34
N ALA A 78 1.00 3.26 -3.62
CA ALA A 78 0.35 4.52 -4.02
C ALA A 78 1.35 5.69 -4.19
N LYS A 79 2.51 5.65 -3.54
CA LYS A 79 3.59 6.64 -3.70
C LYS A 79 4.58 6.28 -4.81
N SER A 80 4.53 5.06 -5.31
CA SER A 80 5.47 4.56 -6.32
C SER A 80 5.23 5.16 -7.71
N GLY A 81 6.21 5.01 -8.59
CA GLY A 81 6.08 5.38 -10.00
C GLY A 81 5.08 4.50 -10.79
N ALA A 82 4.53 3.45 -10.20
CA ALA A 82 3.42 2.70 -10.79
C ALA A 82 2.10 3.48 -10.75
N VAL A 83 1.93 4.35 -9.74
CA VAL A 83 0.72 5.16 -9.53
C VAL A 83 1.00 6.64 -9.75
N LYS A 84 2.05 7.19 -9.14
CA LYS A 84 2.42 8.60 -9.26
C LYS A 84 3.27 8.84 -10.49
N VAL A 85 2.62 8.90 -11.64
CA VAL A 85 3.29 9.17 -12.91
C VAL A 85 2.31 9.75 -13.93
N PHE A 86 2.79 10.70 -14.73
CA PHE A 86 2.17 11.12 -15.98
C PHE A 86 3.29 11.49 -16.97
N ALA A 87 2.97 11.66 -18.25
CA ALA A 87 3.96 12.04 -19.24
C ALA A 87 3.52 13.22 -20.10
N ILE A 88 4.51 14.03 -20.52
CA ILE A 88 4.36 15.08 -21.54
C ILE A 88 5.37 14.77 -22.66
N ASN A 89 4.90 14.60 -23.88
CA ASN A 89 5.71 14.23 -25.05
C ASN A 89 6.66 13.04 -24.73
N GLY A 90 6.14 12.03 -24.02
CA GLY A 90 6.89 10.82 -23.64
C GLY A 90 7.85 10.98 -22.45
N VAL A 91 8.04 12.17 -21.91
CA VAL A 91 8.84 12.39 -20.68
C VAL A 91 7.96 12.16 -19.45
N SER A 92 8.26 11.11 -18.71
CA SER A 92 7.51 10.72 -17.51
C SER A 92 8.02 11.43 -16.26
N GLY A 93 7.12 11.75 -15.34
CA GLY A 93 7.45 12.35 -14.05
C GLY A 93 6.23 12.51 -13.16
N TRP A 94 6.44 13.16 -12.02
CA TRP A 94 5.38 13.48 -11.09
C TRP A 94 5.58 14.89 -10.51
N LEU A 95 4.48 15.57 -10.29
CA LEU A 95 4.44 16.83 -9.54
C LEU A 95 3.69 16.57 -8.23
N ASP A 96 4.34 16.79 -7.10
CA ASP A 96 3.65 16.71 -5.81
C ASP A 96 2.59 17.82 -5.65
N SER A 97 1.78 17.72 -4.60
CA SER A 97 0.67 18.66 -4.39
C SER A 97 1.14 20.11 -4.27
N GLU A 98 2.27 20.35 -3.60
CA GLU A 98 2.82 21.69 -3.40
C GLU A 98 3.31 22.27 -4.73
N ALA A 99 4.03 21.47 -5.52
CA ALA A 99 4.48 21.85 -6.85
C ALA A 99 3.29 22.18 -7.78
N ARG A 100 2.25 21.32 -7.80
CA ARG A 100 1.05 21.57 -8.63
C ARG A 100 0.36 22.88 -8.28
N VAL A 101 0.15 23.15 -6.98
CA VAL A 101 -0.46 24.40 -6.51
C VAL A 101 0.39 25.62 -6.91
N SER A 102 1.69 25.56 -6.69
CA SER A 102 2.63 26.64 -6.99
C SER A 102 2.69 26.93 -8.49
N ILE A 103 2.79 25.89 -9.33
CA ILE A 103 2.84 26.05 -10.80
C ILE A 103 1.51 26.60 -11.32
N ARG A 104 0.38 26.10 -10.84
CA ARG A 104 -0.95 26.54 -11.23
C ARG A 104 -1.15 28.03 -10.95
N ARG A 105 -0.73 28.49 -9.78
CA ARG A 105 -0.73 29.91 -9.42
C ARG A 105 0.15 30.74 -10.36
N ALA A 106 1.36 30.28 -10.64
CA ALA A 106 2.27 30.98 -11.55
C ALA A 106 1.72 31.03 -12.99
N VAL A 107 1.04 29.97 -13.47
CA VAL A 107 0.37 29.94 -14.77
C VAL A 107 -0.74 30.97 -14.81
N ALA A 108 -1.61 31.04 -13.80
CA ALA A 108 -2.69 32.00 -13.71
C ALA A 108 -2.18 33.46 -13.68
N ASP A 109 -1.12 33.73 -12.89
CA ASP A 109 -0.51 35.07 -12.81
C ASP A 109 0.09 35.53 -14.17
N LYS A 110 0.74 34.59 -14.89
CA LYS A 110 1.27 34.89 -16.24
C LYS A 110 0.16 35.14 -17.26
N ALA A 111 -0.90 34.31 -17.21
CA ALA A 111 -2.08 34.53 -18.06
C ALA A 111 -2.72 35.91 -17.83
N ALA A 112 -2.91 36.29 -16.56
CA ALA A 112 -3.46 37.60 -16.19
C ALA A 112 -2.60 38.78 -16.66
N LYS A 113 -1.30 38.57 -16.85
CA LYS A 113 -0.35 39.56 -17.43
C LYS A 113 -0.25 39.50 -18.96
N GLY A 114 -1.13 38.74 -19.64
CA GLY A 114 -1.15 38.63 -21.09
C GLY A 114 0.05 37.87 -21.68
N ARG A 115 0.71 37.01 -20.91
CA ARG A 115 1.77 36.18 -21.47
C ARG A 115 1.19 35.10 -22.37
N GLU A 116 1.73 34.94 -23.57
CA GLU A 116 1.25 34.00 -24.58
C GLU A 116 1.74 32.56 -24.28
N SER A 117 2.84 32.43 -23.50
CA SER A 117 3.42 31.13 -23.16
C SER A 117 3.90 31.07 -21.71
N VAL A 118 3.91 29.84 -21.20
CA VAL A 118 4.46 29.46 -19.90
C VAL A 118 5.33 28.23 -20.09
N THR A 119 6.35 28.06 -19.25
CA THR A 119 7.17 26.84 -19.21
C THR A 119 6.89 26.10 -17.89
N VAL A 120 6.51 24.83 -18.00
CA VAL A 120 6.34 23.88 -16.89
C VAL A 120 7.47 22.88 -16.96
N TYR A 121 8.11 22.61 -15.83
CA TYR A 121 9.19 21.63 -15.74
C TYR A 121 8.65 20.31 -15.18
N LEU A 122 8.99 19.21 -15.87
CA LEU A 122 8.74 17.84 -15.43
C LEU A 122 10.04 17.04 -15.58
N SER A 123 10.53 16.42 -14.50
CA SER A 123 11.80 15.67 -14.51
C SER A 123 12.95 16.44 -15.17
N GLU A 124 13.13 17.73 -14.79
CA GLU A 124 14.15 18.65 -15.31
C GLU A 124 13.99 19.09 -16.77
N VAL A 125 12.98 18.57 -17.49
CA VAL A 125 12.67 18.98 -18.86
C VAL A 125 11.62 20.11 -18.84
N GLY A 126 11.91 21.22 -19.53
CA GLY A 126 11.02 22.37 -19.67
C GLY A 126 10.10 22.21 -20.86
N PHE A 127 8.78 22.27 -20.63
CA PHE A 127 7.73 22.23 -21.65
C PHE A 127 7.10 23.61 -21.77
N THR A 128 7.25 24.24 -22.93
CA THR A 128 6.67 25.56 -23.22
C THR A 128 5.34 25.41 -23.96
N MET A 129 4.29 25.98 -23.41
CA MET A 129 2.92 25.86 -23.92
C MET A 129 2.12 27.12 -23.60
N THR A 130 0.89 27.23 -24.13
CA THR A 130 -0.03 28.33 -23.74
C THR A 130 -0.46 28.16 -22.27
N PRO A 131 -0.79 29.25 -21.57
CA PRO A 131 -1.35 29.18 -20.22
C PRO A 131 -2.60 28.28 -20.12
N ALA A 132 -3.47 28.32 -21.15
CA ALA A 132 -4.67 27.47 -21.19
C ALA A 132 -4.31 25.97 -21.24
N LYS A 133 -3.31 25.57 -22.05
CA LYS A 133 -2.88 24.19 -22.14
C LYS A 133 -2.21 23.73 -20.85
N ALA A 134 -1.42 24.58 -20.20
CA ALA A 134 -0.82 24.29 -18.90
C ALA A 134 -1.89 24.07 -17.82
N GLU A 135 -2.94 24.90 -17.79
CA GLU A 135 -4.06 24.74 -16.85
C GLU A 135 -4.85 23.45 -17.11
N GLU A 136 -5.10 23.10 -18.38
CA GLU A 136 -5.75 21.83 -18.77
C GLU A 136 -4.97 20.62 -18.23
N ILE A 137 -3.65 20.59 -18.45
CA ILE A 137 -2.78 19.51 -17.97
C ILE A 137 -2.77 19.44 -16.45
N LEU A 138 -2.58 20.58 -15.77
CA LEU A 138 -2.54 20.62 -14.31
C LEU A 138 -3.87 20.22 -13.67
N ALA A 139 -5.00 20.61 -14.27
CA ALA A 139 -6.32 20.19 -13.82
C ALA A 139 -6.54 18.69 -13.98
N ALA A 140 -6.14 18.11 -15.11
CA ALA A 140 -6.23 16.67 -15.34
C ALA A 140 -5.34 15.87 -14.36
N VAL A 141 -4.12 16.34 -14.09
CA VAL A 141 -3.20 15.70 -13.10
C VAL A 141 -3.78 15.81 -11.69
N GLU A 142 -4.48 16.89 -11.34
CA GLU A 142 -5.11 17.02 -10.02
C GLU A 142 -6.27 16.04 -9.84
N VAL A 143 -7.13 15.87 -10.87
CA VAL A 143 -8.20 14.85 -10.85
C VAL A 143 -7.58 13.45 -10.74
N TYR A 144 -6.59 13.13 -11.54
CA TYR A 144 -5.88 11.86 -11.48
C TYR A 144 -5.31 11.58 -10.07
N ALA A 145 -4.69 12.60 -9.44
CA ALA A 145 -4.14 12.46 -8.10
C ALA A 145 -5.24 12.22 -7.04
N SER A 146 -6.40 12.87 -7.18
CA SER A 146 -7.57 12.66 -6.33
C SER A 146 -8.12 11.24 -6.48
N ASP A 147 -8.29 10.77 -7.71
CA ASP A 147 -8.77 9.41 -7.99
C ASP A 147 -7.81 8.35 -7.40
N CYS A 148 -6.50 8.55 -7.55
CA CYS A 148 -5.50 7.66 -6.94
C CYS A 148 -5.59 7.66 -5.40
N PHE A 149 -5.84 8.82 -4.79
CA PHE A 149 -6.02 8.92 -3.34
C PHE A 149 -7.27 8.15 -2.88
N ASP A 150 -8.41 8.35 -3.54
CA ASP A 150 -9.67 7.69 -3.20
C ASP A 150 -9.54 6.16 -3.31
N ILE A 151 -8.88 5.65 -4.34
CA ILE A 151 -8.61 4.22 -4.51
C ILE A 151 -7.70 3.70 -3.40
N THR A 152 -6.67 4.45 -3.03
CA THR A 152 -5.78 4.10 -1.91
C THR A 152 -6.57 3.96 -0.61
N GLU A 153 -7.45 4.91 -0.29
CA GLU A 153 -8.28 4.84 0.92
C GLU A 153 -9.30 3.68 0.85
N ASN A 154 -9.86 3.39 -0.33
CA ASN A 154 -10.72 2.24 -0.54
C ASN A 154 -9.98 0.91 -0.29
N HIS A 155 -8.74 0.77 -0.77
CA HIS A 155 -7.91 -0.40 -0.48
C HIS A 155 -7.63 -0.54 1.03
N LYS A 156 -7.31 0.54 1.71
CA LYS A 156 -7.08 0.53 3.17
C LYS A 156 -8.33 0.11 3.93
N ALA A 157 -9.50 0.63 3.54
CA ALA A 157 -10.78 0.23 4.12
C ALA A 157 -11.11 -1.25 3.84
N ALA A 158 -10.83 -1.74 2.64
CA ALA A 158 -11.02 -3.15 2.30
C ALA A 158 -10.13 -4.07 3.13
N VAL A 159 -8.85 -3.69 3.34
CA VAL A 159 -7.93 -4.42 4.25
C VAL A 159 -8.46 -4.44 5.68
N ASP A 160 -9.01 -3.32 6.16
CA ASP A 160 -9.58 -3.25 7.52
C ASP A 160 -10.84 -4.14 7.68
N ALA A 161 -11.58 -4.39 6.62
CA ALA A 161 -12.77 -5.26 6.62
C ALA A 161 -12.44 -6.76 6.63
N LEU A 162 -11.21 -7.18 6.29
CA LEU A 162 -10.83 -8.59 6.29
C LEU A 162 -10.78 -9.14 7.72
N ASP A 163 -11.19 -10.37 7.92
CA ASP A 163 -11.33 -11.02 9.23
C ASP A 163 -10.26 -12.09 9.54
N ASN A 164 -9.41 -12.41 8.56
CA ASN A 164 -8.35 -13.40 8.73
C ASN A 164 -7.04 -12.99 8.05
N VAL A 165 -5.93 -13.53 8.53
CA VAL A 165 -4.58 -13.15 8.09
C VAL A 165 -4.29 -13.61 6.66
N ASP A 166 -4.76 -14.80 6.27
CA ASP A 166 -4.49 -15.31 4.91
C ASP A 166 -5.15 -14.41 3.85
N ALA A 167 -6.37 -13.92 4.11
CA ALA A 167 -7.03 -12.94 3.25
C ALA A 167 -6.27 -11.59 3.22
N VAL A 168 -5.75 -11.13 4.36
CA VAL A 168 -4.94 -9.91 4.42
C VAL A 168 -3.65 -10.06 3.62
N GLU A 169 -2.95 -11.18 3.77
CA GLU A 169 -1.71 -11.45 3.04
C GLU A 169 -1.94 -11.56 1.52
N ALA A 170 -3.02 -12.24 1.11
CA ALA A 170 -3.39 -12.43 -0.29
C ALA A 170 -4.03 -11.20 -0.94
N TYR A 171 -4.32 -10.14 -0.17
CA TYR A 171 -5.01 -8.98 -0.70
C TYR A 171 -4.17 -8.26 -1.76
N ASP A 172 -4.73 -8.16 -2.97
CA ASP A 172 -4.13 -7.46 -4.11
C ASP A 172 -4.60 -6.01 -4.15
N TYR A 173 -3.66 -5.09 -3.98
CA TYR A 173 -3.87 -3.65 -3.98
C TYR A 173 -3.35 -2.96 -5.25
N ALA A 174 -2.81 -3.70 -6.22
CA ALA A 174 -2.27 -3.11 -7.43
C ALA A 174 -3.36 -2.74 -8.45
N ASN A 175 -4.57 -3.27 -8.27
CA ASN A 175 -5.69 -3.07 -9.17
C ASN A 175 -6.51 -1.81 -8.85
N GLY A 176 -7.23 -1.32 -9.86
CA GLY A 176 -8.21 -0.23 -9.71
C GLY A 176 -7.64 1.17 -9.88
N TYR A 177 -6.35 1.39 -9.84
CA TYR A 177 -5.76 2.70 -10.11
C TYR A 177 -5.98 3.12 -11.57
N PRO A 178 -6.21 4.42 -11.84
CA PRO A 178 -6.38 4.90 -13.20
C PRO A 178 -5.09 4.76 -14.00
N GLN A 179 -5.23 4.64 -15.32
CA GLN A 179 -4.06 4.59 -16.21
C GLN A 179 -3.31 5.90 -16.18
N PRO A 180 -1.97 5.90 -16.21
CA PRO A 180 -1.15 7.10 -16.26
C PRO A 180 -1.54 8.03 -17.42
N LEU A 181 -1.67 9.31 -17.13
CA LEU A 181 -2.01 10.31 -18.12
C LEU A 181 -0.86 10.53 -19.11
N GLN A 182 -1.20 10.74 -20.38
CA GLN A 182 -0.28 11.04 -21.46
C GLN A 182 -0.74 12.33 -22.15
N PHE A 183 0.15 13.29 -22.30
CA PHE A 183 -0.12 14.58 -22.96
C PHE A 183 0.84 14.81 -24.11
N GLU A 184 0.28 15.26 -25.23
CA GLU A 184 1.03 15.76 -26.38
C GLU A 184 0.87 17.27 -26.50
N LEU A 185 1.94 17.99 -26.89
CA LEU A 185 1.99 19.45 -27.03
C LEU A 185 2.07 19.89 -28.47
#